data_56b9e2dfe230fea7d87a62acf87262d3
#
_entry.id   56b9e2dfe230fea7d87a62acf87262d3
#
_cell.length_a   1.000
_cell.length_b   1.000
_cell.length_c   1.000
_cell.angle_alpha   90.00
_cell.angle_beta   90.00
_cell.angle_gamma   90.00
#
_symmetry.space_group_name_H-M   'P 1'
#
loop_
_entity.id
_entity.type
_entity.pdbx_description
1 polymer ?
#
loop_
_entity_poly.entity_id
_entity_poly.type
_entity_poly.pdbx_seq_one_letter_code
_entity_poly.pdbx_strand_id
1 'polypeptide(L)'
;EKPVNITTCVMGTYDGQIDLKENEKKILGVIKTIKGSIVEEYKEDGVLSFSLFTPYIEEHVFTGNNKMNLNIAIRFNEYEGKTYIWIGTPIITIGY
;
A
#
# COMPACT_ATOMS: atom_id res chain seq x y z
N GLU A 1 -10.08 -23.76 -16.55
CA GLU A 1 -10.75 -22.97 -15.52
C GLU A 1 -10.03 -21.66 -15.25
N LYS A 2 -10.74 -20.60 -15.36
CA LYS A 2 -10.17 -19.28 -15.15
C LYS A 2 -10.13 -18.94 -13.66
N PRO A 3 -8.98 -18.54 -13.14
CA PRO A 3 -8.93 -18.16 -11.73
C PRO A 3 -9.76 -16.92 -11.47
N VAL A 4 -10.36 -16.87 -10.30
CA VAL A 4 -11.08 -15.70 -9.86
C VAL A 4 -10.09 -14.68 -9.34
N ASN A 5 -10.21 -13.44 -9.80
CA ASN A 5 -9.39 -12.38 -9.29
C ASN A 5 -9.92 -11.93 -7.94
N ILE A 6 -9.21 -12.26 -6.89
CA ILE A 6 -9.59 -11.90 -5.53
C ILE A 6 -8.73 -10.73 -5.10
N THR A 7 -9.39 -9.64 -4.74
CA THR A 7 -8.71 -8.49 -4.18
C THR A 7 -8.99 -8.44 -2.69
N THR A 8 -7.94 -8.42 -1.91
CA THR A 8 -8.04 -8.32 -0.45
C THR A 8 -7.51 -6.96 -0.02
N CYS A 9 -8.31 -6.25 0.76
CA CYS A 9 -7.90 -4.95 1.26
C CYS A 9 -8.12 -4.92 2.77
N VAL A 10 -7.08 -4.56 3.51
CA VAL A 10 -7.11 -4.43 4.96
C VAL A 10 -6.91 -2.97 5.31
N MET A 11 -7.70 -2.46 6.24
CA MET A 11 -7.58 -1.09 6.69
C MET A 11 -7.37 -1.06 8.19
N GLY A 12 -6.43 -0.22 8.63
CA GLY A 12 -6.21 0.03 10.04
C GLY A 12 -6.23 1.53 10.32
N THR A 13 -6.40 1.88 11.57
CA THR A 13 -6.40 3.29 11.98
C THR A 13 -5.56 3.48 13.24
N TYR A 14 -5.01 4.70 13.37
CA TYR A 14 -4.37 5.19 14.59
C TYR A 14 -5.01 6.50 14.97
N ASP A 15 -5.14 6.75 16.27
CA ASP A 15 -5.52 8.06 16.74
C ASP A 15 -4.31 8.99 16.59
N GLY A 16 -4.55 10.17 16.01
CA GLY A 16 -3.52 11.18 15.87
C GLY A 16 -2.75 11.09 14.56
N GLN A 17 -1.84 12.02 14.42
CA GLN A 17 -0.97 12.12 13.25
C GLN A 17 0.33 11.40 13.52
N ILE A 18 0.75 10.56 12.58
CA ILE A 18 2.03 9.85 12.69
C ILE A 18 3.05 10.55 11.80
N ASP A 19 4.32 10.37 12.14
CA ASP A 19 5.42 10.90 11.34
C ASP A 19 5.56 10.05 10.08
N LEU A 20 5.25 10.63 8.93
CA LEU A 20 5.30 9.91 7.67
C LEU A 20 6.72 9.46 7.31
N LYS A 21 7.74 10.25 7.69
CA LYS A 21 9.12 9.85 7.39
C LYS A 21 9.55 8.62 8.16
N GLU A 22 9.20 8.55 9.44
CA GLU A 22 9.50 7.36 10.23
C GLU A 22 8.75 6.16 9.72
N ASN A 23 7.49 6.35 9.35
CA ASN A 23 6.68 5.27 8.85
C ASN A 23 7.14 4.82 7.48
N GLU A 24 7.62 5.73 6.66
CA GLU A 24 8.22 5.37 5.38
C GLU A 24 9.39 4.43 5.58
N LYS A 25 10.27 4.71 6.55
CA LYS A 25 11.40 3.84 6.84
C LYS A 25 10.95 2.45 7.24
N LYS A 26 9.93 2.37 8.09
CA LYS A 26 9.39 1.07 8.52
C LYS A 26 8.80 0.30 7.35
N ILE A 27 8.06 0.99 6.49
CA ILE A 27 7.47 0.38 5.31
C ILE A 27 8.55 -0.12 4.37
N LEU A 28 9.60 0.67 4.14
CA LEU A 28 10.70 0.24 3.29
C LEU A 28 11.41 -0.98 3.86
N GLY A 29 11.51 -1.07 5.18
CA GLY A 29 12.05 -2.25 5.85
C GLY A 29 11.21 -3.49 5.60
N VAL A 30 9.88 -3.35 5.70
CA VAL A 30 8.97 -4.45 5.41
C VAL A 30 9.07 -4.85 3.94
N ILE A 31 9.11 -3.88 3.03
CA ILE A 31 9.24 -4.15 1.59
C ILE A 31 10.49 -4.97 1.32
N LYS A 32 11.59 -4.61 1.96
CA LYS A 32 12.84 -5.36 1.80
C LYS A 32 12.70 -6.79 2.32
N THR A 33 12.01 -6.96 3.45
CA THR A 33 11.80 -8.27 4.05
C THR A 33 11.03 -9.20 3.13
N ILE A 34 10.04 -8.68 2.41
CA ILE A 34 9.23 -9.48 1.49
C ILE A 34 9.80 -9.50 0.08
N LYS A 35 11.03 -9.02 -0.08
CA LYS A 35 11.71 -8.93 -1.38
C LYS A 35 10.89 -8.16 -2.40
N GLY A 36 10.23 -7.11 -1.93
CA GLY A 36 9.39 -6.28 -2.77
C GLY A 36 10.19 -5.31 -3.60
N SER A 37 9.65 -4.96 -4.75
CA SER A 37 10.17 -3.92 -5.61
C SER A 37 9.14 -2.81 -5.72
N ILE A 38 9.57 -1.57 -5.53
CA ILE A 38 8.66 -0.44 -5.67
C ILE A 38 8.47 -0.15 -7.15
N VAL A 39 7.21 -0.19 -7.58
CA VAL A 39 6.84 0.07 -8.96
C VAL A 39 6.43 1.52 -9.12
N GLU A 40 5.65 2.03 -8.18
CA GLU A 40 5.21 3.42 -8.16
C GLU A 40 5.18 3.92 -6.73
N GLU A 41 5.38 5.22 -6.58
CA GLU A 41 5.42 5.85 -5.29
C GLU A 41 4.72 7.19 -5.39
N TYR A 42 3.90 7.53 -4.38
CA TYR A 42 3.18 8.79 -4.34
C TYR A 42 3.32 9.38 -2.94
N LYS A 43 3.78 10.61 -2.86
CA LYS A 43 3.96 11.34 -1.60
C LYS A 43 3.45 12.75 -1.77
N GLU A 44 2.30 13.05 -1.24
CA GLU A 44 1.73 14.39 -1.38
C GLU A 44 0.61 14.59 -0.38
N ASP A 45 0.56 15.80 0.20
CA ASP A 45 -0.56 16.25 1.04
C ASP A 45 -0.98 15.26 2.13
N GLY A 46 0.01 14.74 2.87
CA GLY A 46 -0.27 13.83 3.96
C GLY A 46 -0.62 12.43 3.53
N VAL A 47 -0.42 12.10 2.26
CA VAL A 47 -0.63 10.77 1.73
C VAL A 47 0.71 10.18 1.31
N LEU A 48 0.92 8.93 1.68
CA LEU A 48 2.09 8.15 1.27
C LEU A 48 1.57 6.85 0.70
N SER A 49 1.91 6.53 -0.53
CA SER A 49 1.39 5.34 -1.20
C SER A 49 2.50 4.68 -2.00
N PHE A 50 2.53 3.34 -1.93
CA PHE A 50 3.46 2.52 -2.69
C PHE A 50 2.72 1.45 -3.45
N SER A 51 3.06 1.29 -4.71
CA SER A 51 2.65 0.15 -5.51
C SER A 51 3.87 -0.74 -5.67
N LEU A 52 3.74 -2.00 -5.30
CA LEU A 52 4.87 -2.91 -5.16
C LEU A 52 4.64 -4.20 -5.91
N PHE A 53 5.74 -4.87 -6.20
CA PHE A 53 5.71 -6.26 -6.64
C PHE A 53 6.53 -7.10 -5.66
N THR A 54 5.93 -8.20 -5.18
CA THR A 54 6.63 -9.16 -4.35
C THR A 54 6.45 -10.55 -4.94
N PRO A 55 7.50 -11.38 -4.96
CA PRO A 55 7.39 -12.74 -5.49
C PRO A 55 6.57 -13.69 -4.61
N TYR A 56 6.21 -13.27 -3.40
CA TYR A 56 5.43 -14.11 -2.49
C TYR A 56 3.94 -14.15 -2.80
N ILE A 57 3.46 -13.29 -3.69
CA ILE A 57 2.05 -13.24 -4.10
C ILE A 57 1.99 -13.60 -5.57
N GLU A 58 1.21 -14.62 -5.93
CA GLU A 58 1.13 -15.10 -7.31
C GLU A 58 0.36 -14.15 -8.21
N GLU A 59 -0.79 -13.66 -7.74
CA GLU A 59 -1.60 -12.76 -8.54
C GLU A 59 -0.90 -11.42 -8.72
N HIS A 60 -1.17 -10.81 -9.84
CA HIS A 60 -0.66 -9.47 -10.10
C HIS A 60 -1.54 -8.78 -11.13
N VAL A 61 -1.41 -7.47 -11.20
CA VAL A 61 -1.98 -6.66 -12.25
C VAL A 61 -0.84 -5.84 -12.85
N PHE A 62 -1.09 -5.19 -13.96
CA PHE A 62 -0.08 -4.33 -14.57
C PHE A 62 -0.42 -2.87 -14.31
N THR A 63 0.62 -2.10 -14.02
CA THR A 63 0.54 -0.64 -14.03
C THR A 63 1.55 -0.19 -15.08
N GLY A 64 1.03 0.29 -16.22
CA GLY A 64 1.88 0.48 -17.38
C GLY A 64 2.44 -0.85 -17.85
N ASN A 65 3.74 -0.97 -17.92
CA ASN A 65 4.42 -2.20 -18.33
C ASN A 65 4.95 -3.00 -17.15
N ASN A 66 4.64 -2.58 -15.93
CA ASN A 66 5.19 -3.20 -14.73
C ASN A 66 4.14 -3.99 -13.99
N LYS A 67 4.54 -5.14 -13.45
CA LYS A 67 3.67 -5.94 -12.61
C LYS A 67 3.62 -5.35 -11.22
N MET A 68 2.44 -5.38 -10.61
CA MET A 68 2.31 -5.05 -9.19
C MET A 68 1.31 -6.01 -8.56
N ASN A 69 1.48 -6.30 -7.29
CA ASN A 69 0.57 -7.18 -6.58
C ASN A 69 0.34 -6.78 -5.12
N LEU A 70 0.86 -5.62 -4.73
CA LEU A 70 0.66 -5.13 -3.38
C LEU A 70 0.62 -3.60 -3.41
N ASN A 71 -0.30 -3.05 -2.67
CA ASN A 71 -0.44 -1.60 -2.58
C ASN A 71 -0.56 -1.23 -1.10
N ILE A 72 0.25 -0.27 -0.67
CA ILE A 72 0.25 0.22 0.72
C ILE A 72 0.02 1.71 0.69
N ALA A 73 -0.93 2.21 1.48
CA ALA A 73 -1.21 3.64 1.54
C ALA A 73 -1.43 4.08 2.97
N ILE A 74 -0.96 5.28 3.29
CA ILE A 74 -1.13 5.90 4.60
C ILE A 74 -1.64 7.31 4.37
N ARG A 75 -2.65 7.71 5.13
CA ARG A 75 -3.21 9.05 5.03
C ARG A 75 -3.67 9.53 6.40
N PHE A 76 -3.38 10.80 6.70
CA PHE A 76 -3.89 11.46 7.89
C PHE A 76 -5.18 12.20 7.55
N ASN A 77 -6.24 11.95 8.32
CA ASN A 77 -7.52 12.64 8.17
C ASN A 77 -7.62 13.71 9.27
N GLU A 78 -7.55 14.97 8.86
CA GLU A 78 -7.54 16.09 9.80
C GLU A 78 -8.86 16.23 10.56
N TYR A 79 -9.97 15.93 9.92
CA TYR A 79 -11.28 16.07 10.54
C TYR A 79 -11.47 15.09 11.70
N GLU A 80 -10.97 13.88 11.53
CA GLU A 80 -11.10 12.85 12.55
C GLU A 80 -9.92 12.80 13.50
N GLY A 81 -8.82 13.45 13.13
CA GLY A 81 -7.59 13.35 13.88
C GLY A 81 -7.03 11.95 13.90
N LYS A 82 -7.21 11.21 12.82
CA LYS A 82 -6.79 9.81 12.72
C LYS A 82 -5.95 9.57 11.48
N THR A 83 -5.03 8.62 11.59
CA THR A 83 -4.23 8.15 10.46
C THR A 83 -4.79 6.82 10.00
N TYR A 84 -5.00 6.71 8.71
CA TYR A 84 -5.52 5.49 8.09
C TYR A 84 -4.40 4.80 7.32
N ILE A 85 -4.37 3.47 7.41
CA ILE A 85 -3.43 2.64 6.68
C ILE A 85 -4.22 1.61 5.92
N TRP A 86 -3.94 1.48 4.63
CA TRP A 86 -4.57 0.48 3.77
C TRP A 86 -3.50 -0.41 3.16
N ILE A 87 -3.79 -1.70 3.08
CA ILE A 87 -2.94 -2.67 2.39
C ILE A 87 -3.85 -3.48 1.49
N GLY A 88 -3.57 -3.46 0.19
CA GLY A 88 -4.40 -4.16 -0.78
C GLY A 88 -3.60 -5.09 -1.66
N THR A 89 -4.16 -6.25 -1.96
CA THR A 89 -3.57 -7.23 -2.89
C THR A 89 -4.62 -7.63 -3.90
N PRO A 90 -4.37 -7.46 -5.17
CA PRO A 90 -3.22 -6.79 -5.78
C PRO A 90 -3.30 -5.27 -5.73
N ILE A 91 -4.47 -4.70 -5.50
CA ILE A 91 -4.64 -3.25 -5.43
C ILE A 91 -5.61 -2.90 -4.30
N ILE A 92 -5.58 -1.65 -3.88
CA ILE A 92 -6.55 -1.14 -2.92
C ILE A 92 -7.85 -0.83 -3.66
N THR A 93 -8.94 -1.45 -3.22
CA THR A 93 -10.25 -1.25 -3.84
C THR A 93 -11.14 -0.31 -3.03
N ILE A 94 -10.72 0.04 -1.83
CA ILE A 94 -11.43 0.99 -0.98
C ILE A 94 -10.78 2.35 -1.19
N GLY A 95 -11.58 3.38 -1.41
CA GLY A 95 -11.04 4.73 -1.62
C GLY A 95 -10.30 5.26 -0.40
N TYR A 96 -9.19 5.94 -0.66
CA TYR A 96 -8.39 6.53 0.43
C TYR A 96 -8.01 7.98 0.14
#